data_05b862a0c379d962061e1ce2a2085081
#
_entry.id   05b862a0c379d962061e1ce2a2085081
#
_cell.length_a   1.000
_cell.length_b   1.000
_cell.length_c   1.000
_cell.angle_alpha   90.00
_cell.angle_beta   90.00
_cell.angle_gamma   90.00
#
_symmetry.space_group_name_H-M   'P 1'
#
loop_
_entity.id
_entity.type
_entity.pdbx_description
1 polymer ?
#
loop_
_entity_poly.entity_id
_entity_poly.type
_entity_poly.pdbx_seq_one_letter_code
_entity_poly.pdbx_strand_id
1 'polypeptide(L)'
;MTILVAEDDMIMLKTIEYRLKKDGHNVIVSHDGREALEEIERSSPDLIITDIMMPFSSGLEIISAAKKKNGKKISVIVLSAMGQENVVLEAFQLGADDYITKPFSPNELSMRVKRYELVISGVQSL
;
A
#
# COMPACT_ATOMS: atom_id res chain seq x y z
N MET A 1 -4.59 5.95 -11.09
CA MET A 1 -4.95 4.57 -10.68
C MET A 1 -5.68 4.58 -9.35
N THR A 2 -6.28 3.47 -8.99
CA THR A 2 -6.99 3.33 -7.72
C THR A 2 -6.04 2.77 -6.66
N ILE A 3 -5.87 3.51 -5.56
CA ILE A 3 -4.93 3.16 -4.50
C ILE A 3 -5.69 3.00 -3.18
N LEU A 4 -5.52 1.86 -2.53
CA LEU A 4 -6.01 1.64 -1.18
C LEU A 4 -4.89 1.96 -0.20
N VAL A 5 -5.16 2.85 0.75
CA VAL A 5 -4.21 3.22 1.80
C VAL A 5 -4.75 2.72 3.13
N ALA A 6 -3.99 1.85 3.78
CA ALA A 6 -4.34 1.28 5.09
C ALA A 6 -3.35 1.77 6.14
N GLU A 7 -3.82 2.60 7.06
CA GLU A 7 -3.00 3.23 8.08
C GLU A 7 -3.89 3.62 9.26
N ASP A 8 -3.50 3.23 10.47
CA ASP A 8 -4.28 3.55 11.67
C ASP A 8 -3.95 4.92 12.27
N ASP A 9 -2.81 5.51 11.93
CA ASP A 9 -2.48 6.87 12.34
C ASP A 9 -3.22 7.85 11.42
N MET A 10 -4.19 8.57 12.00
CA MET A 10 -5.07 9.44 11.22
C MET A 10 -4.34 10.59 10.54
N ILE A 11 -3.31 11.13 11.18
CA ILE A 11 -2.54 12.24 10.58
C ILE A 11 -1.76 11.73 9.37
N MET A 12 -1.09 10.59 9.53
CA MET A 12 -0.35 9.96 8.44
C MET A 12 -1.30 9.59 7.29
N LEU A 13 -2.43 8.99 7.60
CA LEU A 13 -3.41 8.60 6.60
C LEU A 13 -3.89 9.79 5.77
N LYS A 14 -4.24 10.87 6.43
CA LYS A 14 -4.71 12.08 5.74
C LYS A 14 -3.60 12.72 4.91
N THR A 15 -2.39 12.69 5.39
CA THR A 15 -1.23 13.23 4.66
C THR A 15 -1.01 12.45 3.37
N ILE A 16 -1.05 11.13 3.44
CA ILE A 16 -0.89 10.26 2.28
C ILE A 16 -2.06 10.48 1.30
N GLU A 17 -3.27 10.47 1.82
CA GLU A 17 -4.47 10.65 1.00
C GLU A 17 -4.42 11.97 0.24
N TYR A 18 -4.10 13.06 0.93
CA TYR A 18 -4.03 14.38 0.31
C TYR A 18 -3.03 14.39 -0.84
N ARG A 19 -1.83 13.87 -0.60
CA ARG A 19 -0.78 13.89 -1.62
C ARG A 19 -1.14 13.05 -2.84
N LEU A 20 -1.68 11.86 -2.62
CA LEU A 20 -2.01 10.97 -3.73
C LEU A 20 -3.19 11.49 -4.56
N LYS A 21 -4.18 12.11 -3.92
CA LYS A 21 -5.26 12.78 -4.65
C LYS A 21 -4.75 13.96 -5.47
N LYS A 22 -3.82 14.73 -4.90
CA LYS A 22 -3.19 15.84 -5.62
C LYS A 22 -2.43 15.35 -6.84
N ASP A 23 -1.84 14.16 -6.76
CA ASP A 23 -1.13 13.54 -7.86
C ASP A 23 -2.08 12.93 -8.92
N GLY A 24 -3.39 12.98 -8.70
CA GLY A 24 -4.38 12.54 -9.67
C GLY A 24 -4.93 11.13 -9.47
N HIS A 25 -4.62 10.49 -8.35
CA HIS A 25 -5.09 9.14 -8.09
C HIS A 25 -6.46 9.11 -7.41
N ASN A 26 -7.18 8.02 -7.62
CA ASN A 26 -8.39 7.73 -6.87
C ASN A 26 -7.97 6.97 -5.60
N VAL A 27 -8.23 7.56 -4.43
CA VAL A 27 -7.72 7.03 -3.16
C VAL A 27 -8.86 6.53 -2.29
N ILE A 28 -8.72 5.30 -1.80
CA ILE A 28 -9.63 4.68 -0.84
C ILE A 28 -8.83 4.51 0.45
N VAL A 29 -9.42 4.90 1.58
CA VAL A 29 -8.72 4.83 2.87
C VAL A 29 -9.33 3.78 3.77
N SER A 30 -8.49 3.13 4.57
CA SER A 30 -8.88 2.20 5.61
C SER A 30 -8.13 2.55 6.88
N HIS A 31 -8.79 2.44 8.02
CA HIS A 31 -8.23 2.80 9.32
C HIS A 31 -7.63 1.61 10.06
N ASP A 32 -7.94 0.41 9.62
CA ASP A 32 -7.43 -0.82 10.22
C ASP A 32 -7.41 -1.95 9.19
N GLY A 33 -6.85 -3.08 9.58
CA GLY A 33 -6.68 -4.21 8.67
C GLY A 33 -7.99 -4.84 8.23
N ARG A 34 -9.02 -4.81 9.08
CA ARG A 34 -10.31 -5.39 8.72
C ARG A 34 -10.97 -4.61 7.59
N GLU A 35 -11.00 -3.29 7.72
CA GLU A 35 -11.52 -2.43 6.65
C GLU A 35 -10.73 -2.63 5.35
N ALA A 36 -9.41 -2.77 5.46
CA ALA A 36 -8.57 -2.95 4.29
C ALA A 36 -8.89 -4.27 3.57
N LEU A 37 -9.09 -5.35 4.30
CA LEU A 37 -9.45 -6.64 3.71
C LEU A 37 -10.78 -6.57 2.98
N GLU A 38 -11.76 -5.86 3.56
CA GLU A 38 -13.06 -5.66 2.91
C GLU A 38 -12.92 -4.85 1.62
N GLU A 39 -12.09 -3.80 1.64
CA GLU A 39 -11.90 -2.95 0.46
C GLU A 39 -11.15 -3.66 -0.67
N ILE A 40 -10.26 -4.58 -0.38
CA ILE A 40 -9.59 -5.38 -1.41
C ILE A 40 -10.64 -6.12 -2.24
N GLU A 41 -11.63 -6.72 -1.59
CA GLU A 41 -12.68 -7.44 -2.28
C GLU A 41 -13.64 -6.51 -3.02
N ARG A 42 -14.01 -5.39 -2.40
CA ARG A 42 -15.00 -4.47 -2.95
C ARG A 42 -14.47 -3.66 -4.11
N SER A 43 -13.24 -3.16 -4.00
CA SER A 43 -12.73 -2.12 -4.90
C SER A 43 -11.71 -2.63 -5.91
N SER A 44 -11.09 -3.77 -5.66
CA SER A 44 -10.01 -4.31 -6.49
C SER A 44 -9.00 -3.22 -6.86
N PRO A 45 -8.27 -2.66 -5.89
CA PRO A 45 -7.35 -1.55 -6.18
C PRO A 45 -6.19 -2.01 -7.07
N ASP A 46 -5.55 -1.04 -7.72
CA ASP A 46 -4.35 -1.30 -8.52
C ASP A 46 -3.11 -1.41 -7.64
N LEU A 47 -3.08 -0.62 -6.57
CA LEU A 47 -1.96 -0.54 -5.64
C LEU A 47 -2.49 -0.43 -4.23
N ILE A 48 -1.83 -1.10 -3.30
CA ILE A 48 -2.12 -0.98 -1.86
C ILE A 48 -0.88 -0.40 -1.18
N ILE A 49 -1.09 0.60 -0.35
CA ILE A 49 -0.06 1.13 0.55
C ILE A 49 -0.55 0.82 1.95
N THR A 50 0.17 0.00 2.69
CA THR A 50 -0.28 -0.43 4.01
C THR A 50 0.83 -0.35 5.04
N ASP A 51 0.47 0.13 6.24
CA ASP A 51 1.33 -0.02 7.40
C ASP A 51 1.50 -1.52 7.66
N ILE A 52 2.70 -1.92 8.07
CA ILE A 52 3.00 -3.33 8.31
C ILE A 52 2.37 -3.83 9.62
N MET A 53 2.15 -2.93 10.59
CA MET A 53 1.57 -3.26 11.89
C MET A 53 0.32 -2.41 12.13
N MET A 54 -0.85 -3.06 12.20
CA MET A 54 -2.12 -2.37 12.44
C MET A 54 -3.02 -3.22 13.35
N PRO A 55 -4.01 -2.59 14.01
CA PRO A 55 -5.03 -3.32 14.74
C PRO A 55 -5.83 -4.26 13.85
N PHE A 56 -6.31 -5.36 14.42
CA PHE A 56 -7.17 -6.41 13.85
C PHE A 56 -6.49 -7.28 12.81
N SER A 57 -5.93 -6.72 11.76
CA SER A 57 -5.19 -7.50 10.75
C SER A 57 -3.92 -6.77 10.40
N SER A 58 -2.82 -7.50 10.36
CA SER A 58 -1.51 -6.92 10.05
C SER A 58 -1.37 -6.66 8.56
N GLY A 59 -0.35 -5.87 8.21
CA GLY A 59 0.01 -5.68 6.81
C GLY A 59 0.35 -6.98 6.11
N LEU A 60 0.86 -7.97 6.84
CA LEU A 60 1.17 -9.29 6.26
C LEU A 60 -0.09 -9.98 5.75
N GLU A 61 -1.19 -9.90 6.50
CA GLU A 61 -2.47 -10.45 6.08
C GLU A 61 -3.02 -9.73 4.84
N ILE A 62 -2.85 -8.42 4.80
CA ILE A 62 -3.28 -7.61 3.66
C ILE A 62 -2.50 -8.01 2.40
N ILE A 63 -1.19 -8.21 2.50
CA ILE A 63 -0.37 -8.67 1.38
C ILE A 63 -0.87 -10.02 0.88
N SER A 64 -1.09 -10.97 1.79
CA SER A 64 -1.59 -12.29 1.43
C SER A 64 -2.92 -12.23 0.70
N ALA A 65 -3.85 -11.43 1.21
CA ALA A 65 -5.17 -11.27 0.59
C ALA A 65 -5.05 -10.67 -0.81
N ALA A 66 -4.21 -9.64 -0.97
CA ALA A 66 -4.02 -8.99 -2.25
C ALA A 66 -3.43 -9.94 -3.29
N LYS A 67 -2.45 -10.74 -2.88
CA LYS A 67 -1.76 -11.64 -3.81
C LYS A 67 -2.57 -12.88 -4.16
N LYS A 68 -3.58 -13.21 -3.36
CA LYS A 68 -4.49 -14.32 -3.63
C LYS A 68 -5.69 -13.92 -4.46
N LYS A 69 -5.92 -12.62 -4.66
CA LYS A 69 -7.09 -12.17 -5.38
C LYS A 69 -6.98 -12.52 -6.85
N ASN A 70 -8.02 -13.18 -7.37
CA ASN A 70 -8.06 -13.61 -8.76
C ASN A 70 -8.41 -12.46 -9.71
N GLY A 71 -7.89 -12.55 -10.92
CA GLY A 71 -8.30 -11.67 -12.02
C GLY A 71 -7.56 -10.35 -12.12
N LYS A 72 -6.79 -9.96 -11.11
CA LYS A 72 -6.08 -8.69 -11.16
C LYS A 72 -4.80 -8.76 -10.32
N LYS A 73 -3.71 -8.30 -10.91
CA LYS A 73 -2.45 -8.17 -10.17
C LYS A 73 -2.49 -6.88 -9.36
N ILE A 74 -2.39 -7.01 -8.04
CA ILE A 74 -2.36 -5.86 -7.12
C ILE A 74 -0.94 -5.72 -6.60
N SER A 75 -0.35 -4.53 -6.79
CA SER A 75 0.98 -4.23 -6.23
C SER A 75 0.82 -3.75 -4.79
N VAL A 76 1.79 -4.05 -3.94
CA VAL A 76 1.73 -3.68 -2.51
C VAL A 76 3.03 -3.02 -2.07
N ILE A 77 2.91 -1.82 -1.50
CA ILE A 77 4.01 -1.11 -0.84
C ILE A 77 3.71 -1.13 0.65
N VAL A 78 4.66 -1.56 1.48
CA VAL A 78 4.49 -1.55 2.92
C VAL A 78 5.19 -0.34 3.54
N LEU A 79 4.57 0.22 4.58
CA LEU A 79 5.15 1.29 5.38
C LEU A 79 5.66 0.67 6.66
N SER A 80 6.92 0.92 6.99
CA SER A 80 7.56 0.32 8.17
C SER A 80 8.26 1.36 9.00
N ALA A 81 8.34 1.13 10.32
CA ALA A 81 9.15 1.93 11.22
C ALA A 81 10.55 1.34 11.29
N MET A 82 11.50 2.12 11.81
CA MET A 82 12.84 1.61 12.09
C MET A 82 12.73 0.44 13.08
N GLY A 83 13.57 -0.57 12.89
CA GLY A 83 13.56 -1.75 13.75
C GLY A 83 12.62 -2.86 13.29
N GLN A 84 11.91 -2.68 12.19
CA GLN A 84 10.98 -3.68 11.67
C GLN A 84 11.54 -4.48 10.49
N GLU A 85 12.85 -4.54 10.35
CA GLU A 85 13.51 -5.17 9.19
C GLU A 85 13.11 -6.64 9.02
N ASN A 86 12.98 -7.38 10.12
CA ASN A 86 12.57 -8.79 10.06
C ASN A 86 11.16 -8.96 9.50
N VAL A 87 10.25 -8.06 9.88
CA VAL A 87 8.86 -8.11 9.41
C VAL A 87 8.80 -7.68 7.95
N VAL A 88 9.63 -6.73 7.54
CA VAL A 88 9.72 -6.32 6.14
C VAL A 88 10.17 -7.50 5.28
N LEU A 89 11.14 -8.28 5.75
CA LEU A 89 11.59 -9.47 5.03
C LEU A 89 10.46 -10.48 4.86
N GLU A 90 9.67 -10.71 5.91
CA GLU A 90 8.47 -11.55 5.81
C GLU A 90 7.49 -11.00 4.77
N ALA A 91 7.30 -9.69 4.74
CA ALA A 91 6.41 -9.05 3.78
C ALA A 91 6.85 -9.35 2.35
N PHE A 92 8.15 -9.25 2.06
CA PHE A 92 8.65 -9.59 0.73
C PHE A 92 8.45 -11.06 0.40
N GLN A 93 8.61 -11.96 1.37
CA GLN A 93 8.37 -13.38 1.16
C GLN A 93 6.91 -13.66 0.81
N LEU A 94 5.99 -12.85 1.31
CA LEU A 94 4.56 -12.96 1.00
C LEU A 94 4.17 -12.26 -0.30
N GLY A 95 5.08 -11.51 -0.91
CA GLY A 95 4.84 -10.89 -2.20
C GLY A 95 4.77 -9.37 -2.23
N ALA A 96 5.14 -8.69 -1.14
CA ALA A 96 5.21 -7.22 -1.17
C ALA A 96 6.18 -6.79 -2.26
N ASP A 97 5.85 -5.72 -2.95
CA ASP A 97 6.63 -5.24 -4.09
C ASP A 97 7.67 -4.21 -3.69
N ASP A 98 7.43 -3.47 -2.60
CA ASP A 98 8.33 -2.41 -2.15
C ASP A 98 8.04 -2.08 -0.69
N TYR A 99 8.90 -1.26 -0.09
CA TYR A 99 8.66 -0.73 1.25
C TYR A 99 9.18 0.70 1.34
N ILE A 100 8.61 1.47 2.28
CA ILE A 100 9.05 2.82 2.59
C ILE A 100 9.18 2.91 4.11
N THR A 101 10.33 3.36 4.58
CA THR A 101 10.58 3.51 6.02
C THR A 101 10.08 4.86 6.52
N LYS A 102 9.35 4.85 7.62
CA LYS A 102 8.89 6.08 8.29
C LYS A 102 10.03 6.66 9.13
N PRO A 103 10.19 7.98 9.17
CA PRO A 103 9.44 8.98 8.43
C PRO A 103 9.89 9.10 6.98
N PHE A 104 8.98 9.45 6.10
CA PHE A 104 9.29 9.66 4.68
C PHE A 104 8.71 11.00 4.22
N SER A 105 9.26 11.54 3.13
CA SER A 105 8.73 12.76 2.55
C SER A 105 7.59 12.44 1.59
N PRO A 106 6.62 13.37 1.40
CA PRO A 106 5.60 13.20 0.39
C PRO A 106 6.17 13.00 -1.01
N ASN A 107 7.31 13.63 -1.30
CA ASN A 107 7.96 13.47 -2.61
C ASN A 107 8.47 12.04 -2.82
N GLU A 108 9.03 11.42 -1.79
CA GLU A 108 9.47 10.03 -1.87
C GLU A 108 8.28 9.09 -2.13
N LEU A 109 7.19 9.32 -1.41
CA LEU A 109 5.97 8.54 -1.60
C LEU A 109 5.47 8.66 -3.04
N SER A 110 5.34 9.89 -3.54
CA SER A 110 4.89 10.14 -4.90
C SER A 110 5.76 9.45 -5.94
N MET A 111 7.07 9.48 -5.73
CA MET A 111 8.02 8.88 -6.66
C MET A 111 7.87 7.35 -6.71
N ARG A 112 7.72 6.71 -5.54
CA ARG A 112 7.51 5.26 -5.46
C ARG A 112 6.22 4.85 -6.13
N VAL A 113 5.14 5.61 -5.88
CA VAL A 113 3.83 5.34 -6.47
C VAL A 113 3.89 5.52 -7.99
N LYS A 114 4.56 6.56 -8.46
CA LYS A 114 4.69 6.81 -9.90
C LYS A 114 5.34 5.65 -10.63
N ARG A 115 6.31 5.01 -10.02
CA ARG A 115 6.96 3.84 -10.58
C ARG A 115 5.94 2.73 -10.88
N TYR A 116 5.03 2.47 -9.92
CA TYR A 116 4.02 1.42 -10.11
C TYR A 116 2.94 1.82 -11.10
N GLU A 117 2.61 3.10 -11.17
CA GLU A 117 1.70 3.60 -12.19
C GLU A 117 2.23 3.31 -13.60
N LEU A 118 3.51 3.52 -13.82
CA LEU A 118 4.14 3.26 -15.11
C LEU A 118 4.13 1.76 -15.44
N VAL A 119 4.38 0.91 -14.47
CA VAL A 119 4.34 -0.55 -14.67
C VAL A 119 2.93 -1.01 -15.01
N ILE A 120 1.93 -0.55 -14.28
CA ILE A 120 0.54 -0.94 -14.47
C ILE A 120 0.02 -0.48 -15.84
N SER A 121 0.44 0.70 -16.29
CA SER A 121 0.00 1.21 -17.60
C SER A 121 0.71 0.53 -18.77
N GLY A 122 1.73 -0.30 -18.49
CA GLY A 122 2.48 -0.96 -19.54
C GLY A 122 3.47 -0.07 -20.27
N VAL A 123 3.69 1.15 -19.77
CA VAL A 123 4.61 2.11 -20.42
C VAL A 123 6.06 1.71 -20.22
N GLN A 124 6.37 1.06 -19.10
CA GLN A 124 7.75 0.72 -18.78
C GLN A 124 7.83 -0.61 -18.05
N SER A 125 8.80 -1.42 -18.44
CA SER A 125 9.18 -2.62 -17.72
C SER A 125 10.35 -2.27 -16.79
N LEU A 126 10.27 -2.73 -15.56
CA LEU A 126 11.33 -2.46 -14.57
C LEU A 126 12.23 -3.65 -14.38
#